data_61ee8c4a982f219a939dceca641026bc
#
_entry.id   61ee8c4a982f219a939dceca641026bc
#
_cell.length_a   1.000
_cell.length_b   1.000
_cell.length_c   1.000
_cell.angle_alpha   90.00
_cell.angle_beta   90.00
_cell.angle_gamma   90.00
#
_symmetry.space_group_name_H-M   'P 1'
#
loop_
_entity.id
_entity.type
_entity.pdbx_description
1 polymer ?
#
loop_
_entity_poly.entity_id
_entity_poly.type
_entity_poly.pdbx_seq_one_letter_code
_entity_poly.pdbx_strand_id
1 'polypeptide(L)'
;MIYEERYKIDYQDTRHHTSLRVTKPNGDTGIIAHFGGDYWYGTGCFEGYNKEYLKAFYRDFTNDYNRVVDEKNKCIKHEHHARGCLSTVMVLAFFLATLLAVSAISSIAQDLTITQVTAKVYDVWYLYAVPLVGIIIALMRFRVHKKRLKDSEIKLEEVSKECNLQL
;
A
#
# COMPACT_ATOMS: atom_id res chain seq x y z
N MET A 1 -14.69 23.99 -8.27
CA MET A 1 -13.33 23.47 -8.25
C MET A 1 -12.40 24.62 -8.58
N ILE A 2 -11.45 24.95 -7.70
CA ILE A 2 -10.54 26.11 -7.90
C ILE A 2 -9.41 25.73 -8.87
N TYR A 3 -9.26 24.42 -9.18
CA TYR A 3 -8.22 23.91 -10.07
C TYR A 3 -8.83 23.59 -11.43
N GLU A 4 -8.73 24.51 -12.37
CA GLU A 4 -9.08 24.23 -13.78
C GLU A 4 -7.89 23.63 -14.57
N GLU A 5 -6.67 23.71 -13.99
CA GLU A 5 -5.42 23.32 -14.63
C GLU A 5 -4.61 22.35 -13.74
N ARG A 6 -3.79 21.50 -14.34
CA ARG A 6 -2.91 20.58 -13.60
C ARG A 6 -1.76 21.34 -12.95
N TYR A 7 -1.84 21.54 -11.64
CA TYR A 7 -0.75 22.12 -10.85
C TYR A 7 0.20 21.00 -10.36
N LYS A 8 1.51 21.27 -10.39
CA LYS A 8 2.47 20.55 -9.54
C LYS A 8 2.46 21.18 -8.18
N ILE A 9 2.25 20.39 -7.14
CA ILE A 9 2.12 20.90 -5.79
C ILE A 9 3.08 20.14 -4.88
N ASP A 10 3.98 20.88 -4.22
CA ASP A 10 4.84 20.39 -3.16
C ASP A 10 4.29 20.90 -1.83
N TYR A 11 3.86 19.96 -1.00
CA TYR A 11 3.34 20.24 0.33
C TYR A 11 4.44 20.03 1.38
N GLN A 12 4.66 21.02 2.22
CA GLN A 12 5.57 20.93 3.36
C GLN A 12 4.82 21.30 4.63
N ASP A 13 4.78 20.35 5.56
CA ASP A 13 4.25 20.58 6.90
C ASP A 13 5.40 20.52 7.90
N THR A 14 5.64 21.64 8.58
CA THR A 14 6.63 21.75 9.65
C THR A 14 5.93 22.13 10.96
N ARG A 15 6.61 21.94 12.09
CA ARG A 15 6.05 22.23 13.42
C ARG A 15 5.57 23.69 13.59
N HIS A 16 6.04 24.61 12.77
CA HIS A 16 5.80 26.05 12.93
C HIS A 16 5.04 26.68 11.79
N HIS A 17 5.05 26.06 10.62
CA HIS A 17 4.31 26.58 9.46
C HIS A 17 3.99 25.45 8.48
N THR A 18 2.91 25.61 7.77
CA THR A 18 2.57 24.78 6.61
C THR A 18 2.73 25.62 5.36
N SER A 19 3.36 25.07 4.34
CA SER A 19 3.53 25.75 3.07
C SER A 19 3.15 24.86 1.90
N LEU A 20 2.55 25.46 0.91
CA LEU A 20 2.10 24.84 -0.31
C LEU A 20 2.80 25.55 -1.47
N ARG A 21 3.75 24.89 -2.12
CA ARG A 21 4.36 25.38 -3.36
C ARG A 21 3.55 24.86 -4.54
N VAL A 22 3.06 25.76 -5.34
CA VAL A 22 2.23 25.46 -6.52
C VAL A 22 2.98 25.90 -7.76
N THR A 23 3.08 25.01 -8.76
CA THR A 23 3.61 25.33 -10.09
C THR A 23 2.48 25.17 -11.09
N LYS A 24 2.11 26.26 -11.77
CA LYS A 24 1.10 26.25 -12.84
C LYS A 24 1.64 25.57 -14.09
N PRO A 25 0.79 25.10 -15.03
CA PRO A 25 1.21 24.48 -16.29
C PRO A 25 2.05 25.42 -17.18
N ASN A 26 1.85 26.73 -17.06
CA ASN A 26 2.65 27.75 -17.76
C ASN A 26 4.06 27.98 -17.15
N GLY A 27 4.39 27.26 -16.06
CA GLY A 27 5.66 27.37 -15.36
C GLY A 27 5.70 28.40 -14.23
N ASP A 28 4.65 29.21 -14.04
CA ASP A 28 4.58 30.16 -12.94
C ASP A 28 4.52 29.44 -11.60
N THR A 29 5.32 29.88 -10.65
CA THR A 29 5.37 29.31 -9.30
C THR A 29 4.86 30.30 -8.27
N GLY A 30 4.24 29.77 -7.23
CA GLY A 30 3.83 30.55 -6.06
C GLY A 30 3.83 29.68 -4.81
N ILE A 31 3.85 30.35 -3.66
CA ILE A 31 3.79 29.69 -2.36
C ILE A 31 2.63 30.29 -1.59
N ILE A 32 1.82 29.43 -0.98
CA ILE A 32 0.88 29.80 0.04
C ILE A 32 1.44 29.27 1.36
N ALA A 33 1.64 30.15 2.33
CA ALA A 33 2.15 29.79 3.65
C ALA A 33 1.17 30.20 4.75
N HIS A 34 1.06 29.34 5.77
CA HIS A 34 0.31 29.58 6.99
C HIS A 34 1.23 29.42 8.20
N PHE A 35 1.38 30.49 8.98
CA PHE A 35 2.31 30.58 10.10
C PHE A 35 1.66 30.49 11.49
N GLY A 36 0.52 29.86 11.57
CA GLY A 36 -0.26 29.77 12.80
C GLY A 36 -1.25 30.93 12.99
N GLY A 37 -2.24 30.72 13.85
CA GLY A 37 -3.34 31.66 14.00
C GLY A 37 -4.07 31.90 12.69
N ASP A 38 -4.24 33.15 12.33
CA ASP A 38 -4.99 33.54 11.13
C ASP A 38 -4.10 34.30 10.12
N TYR A 39 -2.78 34.04 10.15
CA TYR A 39 -1.81 34.71 9.28
C TYR A 39 -1.51 33.87 8.02
N TRP A 40 -1.93 34.40 6.87
CA TRP A 40 -1.78 33.77 5.54
C TRP A 40 -0.95 34.68 4.64
N TYR A 41 -0.03 34.05 3.90
CA TYR A 41 0.88 34.76 3.01
C TYR A 41 0.96 34.05 1.66
N GLY A 42 0.84 34.80 0.58
CA GLY A 42 0.97 34.33 -0.79
C GLY A 42 2.12 35.04 -1.51
N THR A 43 2.93 34.25 -2.26
CA THR A 43 4.00 34.79 -3.12
C THR A 43 3.88 34.28 -4.55
N GLY A 44 4.61 34.96 -5.46
CA GLY A 44 4.64 34.58 -6.87
C GLY A 44 3.26 34.68 -7.50
N CYS A 45 2.75 33.61 -8.08
CA CYS A 45 1.42 33.62 -8.72
C CYS A 45 0.25 33.85 -7.75
N PHE A 46 0.49 33.90 -6.43
CA PHE A 46 -0.49 34.22 -5.38
C PHE A 46 -0.27 35.59 -4.72
N GLU A 47 0.67 36.38 -5.24
CA GLU A 47 0.91 37.73 -4.74
C GLU A 47 -0.31 38.62 -5.00
N GLY A 48 -0.72 39.37 -3.97
CA GLY A 48 -1.88 40.26 -4.06
C GLY A 48 -3.26 39.60 -3.87
N TYR A 49 -3.33 38.25 -3.77
CA TYR A 49 -4.59 37.62 -3.41
C TYR A 49 -4.95 37.85 -1.95
N ASN A 50 -6.25 38.01 -1.70
CA ASN A 50 -6.73 38.22 -0.35
C ASN A 50 -6.62 36.93 0.48
N LYS A 51 -6.58 37.08 1.79
CA LYS A 51 -6.47 36.02 2.78
C LYS A 51 -7.54 34.95 2.61
N GLU A 52 -8.78 35.32 2.36
CA GLU A 52 -9.90 34.41 2.22
C GLU A 52 -9.73 33.48 1.01
N TYR A 53 -9.19 33.99 -0.09
CA TYR A 53 -8.86 33.20 -1.25
C TYR A 53 -7.74 32.19 -0.96
N LEU A 54 -6.64 32.64 -0.33
CA LEU A 54 -5.51 31.78 0.02
C LEU A 54 -5.95 30.65 0.96
N LYS A 55 -6.79 30.96 1.94
CA LYS A 55 -7.36 30.01 2.89
C LYS A 55 -8.29 29.01 2.21
N ALA A 56 -9.15 29.44 1.30
CA ALA A 56 -10.03 28.57 0.54
C ALA A 56 -9.23 27.64 -0.37
N PHE A 57 -8.26 28.16 -1.11
CA PHE A 57 -7.38 27.37 -1.98
C PHE A 57 -6.63 26.29 -1.19
N TYR A 58 -6.00 26.67 -0.07
CA TYR A 58 -5.28 25.75 0.79
C TYR A 58 -6.17 24.63 1.35
N ARG A 59 -7.35 25.01 1.83
CA ARG A 59 -8.32 24.04 2.37
C ARG A 59 -8.77 23.02 1.31
N ASP A 60 -9.13 23.51 0.13
CA ASP A 60 -9.63 22.64 -0.95
C ASP A 60 -8.51 21.72 -1.43
N PHE A 61 -7.28 22.25 -1.59
CA PHE A 61 -6.11 21.44 -1.88
C PHE A 61 -5.85 20.38 -0.80
N THR A 62 -5.84 20.74 0.47
CA THR A 62 -5.56 19.82 1.57
C THR A 62 -6.58 18.69 1.63
N ASN A 63 -7.85 18.98 1.36
CA ASN A 63 -8.89 17.97 1.29
C ASN A 63 -8.66 16.99 0.14
N ASP A 64 -8.37 17.49 -1.04
CA ASP A 64 -8.09 16.68 -2.23
C ASP A 64 -6.80 15.86 -2.05
N TYR A 65 -5.73 16.48 -1.53
CA TYR A 65 -4.48 15.81 -1.21
C TYR A 65 -4.67 14.68 -0.22
N ASN A 66 -5.35 14.93 0.89
CA ASN A 66 -5.62 13.89 1.90
C ASN A 66 -6.44 12.74 1.31
N ARG A 67 -7.42 13.03 0.45
CA ARG A 67 -8.22 12.01 -0.23
C ARG A 67 -7.34 11.09 -1.11
N VAL A 68 -6.40 11.67 -1.87
CA VAL A 68 -5.48 10.89 -2.72
C VAL A 68 -4.48 10.11 -1.87
N VAL A 69 -3.93 10.72 -0.80
CA VAL A 69 -3.00 10.06 0.14
C VAL A 69 -3.69 8.88 0.84
N ASP A 70 -4.94 9.02 1.24
CA ASP A 70 -5.69 7.94 1.88
C ASP A 70 -5.90 6.75 0.95
N GLU A 71 -6.24 6.98 -0.33
CA GLU A 71 -6.35 5.89 -1.30
C GLU A 71 -4.96 5.25 -1.59
N LYS A 72 -3.89 6.04 -1.68
CA LYS A 72 -2.53 5.52 -1.81
C LYS A 72 -2.12 4.65 -0.63
N ASN A 73 -2.43 5.07 0.60
CA ASN A 73 -2.17 4.29 1.80
C ASN A 73 -2.94 2.96 1.82
N LYS A 74 -4.17 2.93 1.29
CA LYS A 74 -4.93 1.68 1.12
C LYS A 74 -4.23 0.73 0.14
N CYS A 75 -3.71 1.24 -0.99
CA CYS A 75 -2.93 0.45 -1.94
C CYS A 75 -1.70 -0.17 -1.27
N ILE A 76 -0.90 0.64 -0.58
CA ILE A 76 0.31 0.19 0.15
C ILE A 76 -0.05 -0.89 1.18
N LYS A 77 -1.13 -0.70 1.94
CA LYS A 77 -1.61 -1.67 2.92
C LYS A 77 -1.97 -3.01 2.28
N HIS A 78 -2.70 -3.00 1.16
CA HIS A 78 -3.09 -4.23 0.46
C HIS A 78 -1.88 -4.93 -0.17
N GLU A 79 -0.94 -4.18 -0.73
CA GLU A 79 0.33 -4.71 -1.24
C GLU A 79 1.13 -5.39 -0.13
N HIS A 80 1.28 -4.73 1.01
CA HIS A 80 2.01 -5.29 2.16
C HIS A 80 1.38 -6.60 2.65
N HIS A 81 0.04 -6.64 2.73
CA HIS A 81 -0.67 -7.86 3.13
C HIS A 81 -0.52 -8.98 2.10
N ALA A 82 -0.56 -8.68 0.81
CA ALA A 82 -0.34 -9.66 -0.24
C ALA A 82 1.09 -10.24 -0.17
N ARG A 83 2.11 -9.39 0.02
CA ARG A 83 3.51 -9.83 0.21
C ARG A 83 3.65 -10.70 1.46
N GLY A 84 2.99 -10.35 2.58
CA GLY A 84 2.97 -11.14 3.80
C GLY A 84 2.37 -12.54 3.59
N CYS A 85 1.24 -12.64 2.88
CA CYS A 85 0.65 -13.93 2.53
C CYS A 85 1.59 -14.80 1.68
N LEU A 86 2.29 -14.20 0.71
CA LEU A 86 3.25 -14.92 -0.13
C LEU A 86 4.44 -15.43 0.69
N SER A 87 4.97 -14.61 1.59
CA SER A 87 6.03 -15.02 2.52
C SER A 87 5.59 -16.21 3.38
N THR A 88 4.37 -16.19 3.90
CA THR A 88 3.81 -17.31 4.68
C THR A 88 3.73 -18.59 3.85
N VAL A 89 3.31 -18.49 2.60
CA VAL A 89 3.29 -19.66 1.68
C VAL A 89 4.69 -20.24 1.51
N MET A 90 5.70 -19.39 1.28
CA MET A 90 7.09 -19.83 1.10
C MET A 90 7.64 -20.55 2.35
N VAL A 91 7.39 -19.99 3.54
CA VAL A 91 7.83 -20.60 4.80
C VAL A 91 7.17 -21.96 5.02
N LEU A 92 5.85 -22.06 4.83
CA LEU A 92 5.12 -23.32 5.00
C LEU A 92 5.52 -24.38 3.95
N ALA A 93 5.75 -23.94 2.71
CA ALA A 93 6.22 -24.85 1.65
C ALA A 93 7.63 -25.37 1.95
N PHE A 94 8.55 -24.51 2.44
CA PHE A 94 9.87 -24.94 2.86
C PHE A 94 9.80 -25.93 4.03
N PHE A 95 8.97 -25.67 5.03
CA PHE A 95 8.75 -26.56 6.15
C PHE A 95 8.23 -27.92 5.69
N LEU A 96 7.25 -27.94 4.79
CA LEU A 96 6.70 -29.18 4.22
C LEU A 96 7.76 -29.96 3.43
N ALA A 97 8.56 -29.28 2.61
CA ALA A 97 9.65 -29.91 1.87
C ALA A 97 10.70 -30.54 2.81
N THR A 98 11.03 -29.85 3.92
CA THR A 98 11.95 -30.37 4.92
C THR A 98 11.40 -31.63 5.60
N LEU A 99 10.13 -31.64 5.97
CA LEU A 99 9.48 -32.81 6.54
C LEU A 99 9.51 -34.01 5.57
N LEU A 100 9.23 -33.77 4.30
CA LEU A 100 9.28 -34.83 3.27
C LEU A 100 10.70 -35.36 3.08
N ALA A 101 11.70 -34.48 3.04
CA ALA A 101 13.10 -34.89 2.92
C ALA A 101 13.57 -35.72 4.11
N VAL A 102 13.25 -35.30 5.35
CA VAL A 102 13.58 -36.08 6.57
C VAL A 102 12.90 -37.43 6.56
N SER A 103 11.62 -37.48 6.19
CA SER A 103 10.87 -38.73 6.04
C SER A 103 11.52 -39.69 5.04
N ALA A 104 11.91 -39.21 3.87
CA ALA A 104 12.55 -40.00 2.83
C ALA A 104 13.91 -40.53 3.28
N ILE A 105 14.76 -39.70 3.87
CA ILE A 105 16.08 -40.09 4.39
C ILE A 105 15.93 -41.16 5.49
N SER A 106 15.01 -40.94 6.44
CA SER A 106 14.74 -41.88 7.51
C SER A 106 14.25 -43.26 6.97
N SER A 107 13.45 -43.23 5.92
CA SER A 107 12.93 -44.46 5.29
C SER A 107 14.03 -45.25 4.57
N ILE A 108 14.95 -44.57 3.88
CA ILE A 108 16.10 -45.19 3.22
C ILE A 108 17.06 -45.76 4.27
N ALA A 109 17.35 -45.00 5.34
CA ALA A 109 18.27 -45.43 6.40
C ALA A 109 17.77 -46.68 7.18
N GLN A 110 16.47 -46.97 7.17
CA GLN A 110 15.84 -48.08 7.85
C GLN A 110 15.49 -49.26 6.92
N ASP A 111 15.86 -49.20 5.65
CA ASP A 111 15.50 -50.21 4.60
C ASP A 111 13.99 -50.53 4.60
N LEU A 112 13.15 -49.52 4.82
CA LEU A 112 11.71 -49.73 4.93
C LEU A 112 11.08 -50.01 3.56
N THR A 113 10.20 -50.97 3.52
CA THR A 113 9.35 -51.20 2.33
C THR A 113 8.34 -50.04 2.15
N ILE A 114 7.87 -49.85 0.91
CA ILE A 114 6.89 -48.76 0.59
C ILE A 114 5.66 -48.88 1.51
N THR A 115 5.21 -50.10 1.83
CA THR A 115 4.04 -50.31 2.72
C THR A 115 4.30 -49.83 4.15
N GLN A 116 5.50 -50.02 4.67
CA GLN A 116 5.90 -49.54 6.00
C GLN A 116 6.06 -48.03 6.05
N VAL A 117 6.57 -47.42 4.97
CA VAL A 117 6.66 -45.94 4.84
C VAL A 117 5.28 -45.32 4.82
N THR A 118 4.34 -45.88 4.04
CA THR A 118 2.95 -45.38 3.97
C THR A 118 2.24 -45.48 5.33
N ALA A 119 2.42 -46.58 6.06
CA ALA A 119 1.85 -46.71 7.39
C ALA A 119 2.40 -45.66 8.38
N LYS A 120 3.72 -45.44 8.41
CA LYS A 120 4.33 -44.42 9.26
C LYS A 120 3.90 -42.98 8.89
N VAL A 121 3.75 -42.68 7.61
CA VAL A 121 3.22 -41.36 7.15
C VAL A 121 1.77 -41.21 7.57
N TYR A 122 0.97 -42.28 7.53
CA TYR A 122 -0.43 -42.27 7.96
C TYR A 122 -0.56 -41.92 9.46
N ASP A 123 0.32 -42.44 10.30
CA ASP A 123 0.31 -42.17 11.74
C ASP A 123 0.62 -40.70 12.09
N VAL A 124 1.35 -40.03 11.22
CA VAL A 124 1.76 -38.62 11.41
C VAL A 124 1.19 -37.66 10.34
N TRP A 125 0.13 -38.09 9.64
CA TRP A 125 -0.47 -37.34 8.52
C TRP A 125 -0.79 -35.89 8.84
N TYR A 126 -1.16 -35.59 10.08
CA TYR A 126 -1.49 -34.26 10.54
C TYR A 126 -0.29 -33.29 10.44
N LEU A 127 0.95 -33.78 10.55
CA LEU A 127 2.15 -32.97 10.37
C LEU A 127 2.27 -32.43 8.95
N TYR A 128 1.72 -33.14 7.97
CA TYR A 128 1.69 -32.71 6.57
C TYR A 128 0.40 -31.95 6.25
N ALA A 129 -0.71 -32.33 6.83
CA ALA A 129 -2.01 -31.71 6.59
C ALA A 129 -2.06 -30.26 7.09
N VAL A 130 -1.52 -29.98 8.28
CA VAL A 130 -1.53 -28.63 8.87
C VAL A 130 -0.84 -27.60 7.97
N PRO A 131 0.41 -27.79 7.51
CA PRO A 131 1.04 -26.82 6.61
C PRO A 131 0.34 -26.73 5.24
N LEU A 132 -0.22 -27.82 4.71
CA LEU A 132 -0.99 -27.80 3.46
C LEU A 132 -2.24 -26.93 3.58
N VAL A 133 -3.01 -27.11 4.65
CA VAL A 133 -4.17 -26.26 4.93
C VAL A 133 -3.76 -24.81 5.11
N GLY A 134 -2.65 -24.56 5.83
CA GLY A 134 -2.07 -23.24 5.99
C GLY A 134 -1.71 -22.56 4.66
N ILE A 135 -1.10 -23.30 3.73
CA ILE A 135 -0.78 -22.84 2.38
C ILE A 135 -2.06 -22.47 1.62
N ILE A 136 -3.09 -23.34 1.65
CA ILE A 136 -4.36 -23.06 0.97
C ILE A 136 -5.00 -21.78 1.49
N ILE A 137 -5.06 -21.61 2.82
CA ILE A 137 -5.63 -20.40 3.44
C ILE A 137 -4.82 -19.15 3.04
N ALA A 138 -3.49 -19.24 3.06
CA ALA A 138 -2.61 -18.12 2.69
C ALA A 138 -2.79 -17.75 1.20
N LEU A 139 -2.92 -18.72 0.31
CA LEU A 139 -3.19 -18.48 -1.12
C LEU A 139 -4.57 -17.87 -1.36
N MET A 140 -5.59 -18.30 -0.63
CA MET A 140 -6.93 -17.68 -0.70
C MET A 140 -6.88 -16.21 -0.26
N ARG A 141 -6.22 -15.91 0.86
CA ARG A 141 -6.02 -14.54 1.35
C ARG A 141 -5.21 -13.71 0.35
N PHE A 142 -4.15 -14.27 -0.22
CA PHE A 142 -3.36 -13.60 -1.26
C PHE A 142 -4.22 -13.17 -2.45
N ARG A 143 -5.07 -14.06 -2.97
CA ARG A 143 -5.99 -13.75 -4.07
C ARG A 143 -6.94 -12.60 -3.72
N VAL A 144 -7.50 -12.61 -2.51
CA VAL A 144 -8.38 -11.54 -2.02
C VAL A 144 -7.65 -10.21 -1.92
N HIS A 145 -6.44 -10.18 -1.34
CA HIS A 145 -5.67 -8.94 -1.23
C HIS A 145 -5.19 -8.42 -2.58
N LYS A 146 -4.80 -9.32 -3.51
CA LYS A 146 -4.42 -8.94 -4.87
C LYS A 146 -5.59 -8.31 -5.64
N LYS A 147 -6.81 -8.86 -5.48
CA LYS A 147 -8.01 -8.25 -6.05
C LYS A 147 -8.27 -6.86 -5.47
N ARG A 148 -8.25 -6.73 -4.13
CA ARG A 148 -8.44 -5.45 -3.44
C ARG A 148 -7.38 -4.41 -3.81
N LEU A 149 -6.13 -4.85 -4.02
CA LEU A 149 -5.06 -3.98 -4.49
C LEU A 149 -5.43 -3.39 -5.86
N LYS A 150 -5.81 -4.24 -6.82
CA LYS A 150 -6.21 -3.79 -8.14
C LYS A 150 -7.41 -2.82 -8.11
N ASP A 151 -8.41 -3.12 -7.28
CA ASP A 151 -9.58 -2.25 -7.11
C ASP A 151 -9.17 -0.89 -6.49
N SER A 152 -8.23 -0.89 -5.54
CA SER A 152 -7.70 0.33 -4.92
C SER A 152 -6.81 1.14 -5.89
N GLU A 153 -6.03 0.48 -6.75
CA GLU A 153 -5.23 1.15 -7.80
C GLU A 153 -6.13 1.88 -8.80
N ILE A 154 -7.20 1.23 -9.26
CA ILE A 154 -8.18 1.86 -10.17
C ILE A 154 -8.81 3.08 -9.49
N LYS A 155 -9.21 2.93 -8.22
CA LYS A 155 -9.82 4.02 -7.47
C LYS A 155 -8.84 5.17 -7.19
N LEU A 156 -7.57 4.86 -6.91
CA LEU A 156 -6.51 5.86 -6.76
C LEU A 156 -6.32 6.66 -8.06
N GLU A 157 -6.31 5.99 -9.20
CA GLU A 157 -6.20 6.64 -10.50
C GLU A 157 -7.41 7.54 -10.79
N GLU A 158 -8.62 7.08 -10.47
CA GLU A 158 -9.86 7.84 -10.60
C GLU A 158 -9.84 9.10 -9.72
N VAL A 159 -9.54 8.95 -8.43
CA VAL A 159 -9.46 10.07 -7.48
C VAL A 159 -8.33 11.02 -7.84
N SER A 160 -7.17 10.52 -8.29
CA SER A 160 -6.05 11.35 -8.74
C SER A 160 -6.43 12.19 -9.97
N LYS A 161 -7.20 11.62 -10.89
CA LYS A 161 -7.73 12.35 -12.06
C LYS A 161 -8.78 13.38 -11.66
N GLU A 162 -9.71 13.03 -10.76
CA GLU A 162 -10.72 13.96 -10.25
C GLU A 162 -10.09 15.16 -9.54
N CYS A 163 -9.07 14.91 -8.71
CA CYS A 163 -8.38 15.94 -7.95
C CYS A 163 -7.31 16.67 -8.76
N ASN A 164 -6.99 16.25 -9.99
CA ASN A 164 -5.88 16.75 -10.81
C ASN A 164 -4.51 16.70 -10.09
N LEU A 165 -4.32 15.75 -9.19
CA LEU A 165 -3.11 15.53 -8.41
C LEU A 165 -2.41 14.26 -8.90
N GLN A 166 -1.09 14.37 -9.17
CA GLN A 166 -0.21 13.23 -9.39
C GLN A 166 0.74 13.13 -8.18
N LEU A 167 0.62 12.03 -7.41
CA LEU A 167 1.48 11.71 -6.27
C LEU A 167 2.49 10.60 -6.59
#